data_da4f4d59edaefa386d37898c4185ca36
#
_entry.id   da4f4d59edaefa386d37898c4185ca36
#
_cell.length_a   1.000
_cell.length_b   1.000
_cell.length_c   1.000
_cell.angle_alpha   90.00
_cell.angle_beta   90.00
_cell.angle_gamma   90.00
#
_symmetry.space_group_name_H-M   'P 1'
#
loop_
_entity.id
_entity.type
_entity.pdbx_description
1 polymer ?
#
loop_
_entity_poly.entity_id
_entity_poly.type
_entity_poly.pdbx_seq_one_letter_code
_entity_poly.pdbx_strand_id
1 'polypeptide(L)'
;DEHSPDAVFVDSTGVGGPVADQIRKLRPNANVIDINFGSASPDPKFKNMRTYMWWQMREAIRAGLAIEDDPELERELTAPNYNTDAKEVVMLEKKAEIKKRIGISPDDADALCLSFAMPIMRREHKPGTNSDGVQTEFDPYAA
;
A
#
# COMPACT_ATOMS: atom_id res chain seq x y z
N ASP A 1 6.27 -15.74 -12.13
CA ASP A 1 5.81 -14.46 -11.59
C ASP A 1 4.30 -14.33 -11.78
N GLU A 2 3.56 -14.86 -10.83
CA GLU A 2 2.09 -14.90 -10.86
C GLU A 2 1.47 -13.50 -10.68
N HIS A 3 2.23 -12.58 -10.09
CA HIS A 3 1.84 -11.19 -9.87
C HIS A 3 2.94 -10.25 -10.36
N SER A 4 2.60 -9.38 -11.31
CA SER A 4 3.47 -8.30 -11.79
C SER A 4 2.90 -6.96 -11.29
N PRO A 5 3.16 -6.57 -10.02
CA PRO A 5 2.59 -5.34 -9.47
C PRO A 5 3.17 -4.12 -10.19
N ASP A 6 2.35 -3.08 -10.36
CA ASP A 6 2.78 -1.80 -10.93
C ASP A 6 3.78 -1.08 -10.02
N ALA A 7 3.69 -1.28 -8.72
CA ALA A 7 4.64 -0.80 -7.71
C ALA A 7 4.67 -1.71 -6.48
N VAL A 8 5.78 -1.69 -5.76
CA VAL A 8 5.96 -2.32 -4.45
C VAL A 8 6.32 -1.24 -3.45
N PHE A 9 5.42 -0.96 -2.53
CA PHE A 9 5.68 -0.02 -1.45
C PHE A 9 6.32 -0.74 -0.26
N VAL A 10 7.33 -0.13 0.33
CA VAL A 10 8.03 -0.67 1.49
C VAL A 10 8.10 0.41 2.57
N ASP A 11 7.68 0.09 3.80
CA ASP A 11 7.94 0.98 4.93
C ASP A 11 9.45 1.01 5.19
N SER A 12 10.08 2.14 4.93
CA SER A 12 11.52 2.34 5.12
C SER A 12 11.90 2.69 6.55
N THR A 13 10.95 2.71 7.48
CA THR A 13 11.21 2.99 8.89
C THR A 13 11.99 1.83 9.52
N GLY A 14 13.14 2.11 10.11
CA GLY A 14 13.97 1.08 10.76
C GLY A 14 14.62 0.10 9.77
N VAL A 15 14.24 -1.18 9.83
CA VAL A 15 14.83 -2.26 9.01
C VAL A 15 14.31 -2.32 7.57
N GLY A 16 13.30 -1.54 7.23
CA GLY A 16 12.67 -1.59 5.91
C GLY A 16 13.56 -1.10 4.76
N GLY A 17 14.48 -0.17 5.00
CA GLY A 17 15.44 0.28 3.99
C GLY A 17 16.27 -0.87 3.39
N PRO A 18 16.97 -1.67 4.17
CA PRO A 18 17.66 -2.88 3.70
C PRO A 18 16.77 -3.88 2.96
N VAL A 19 15.48 -4.02 3.36
CA VAL A 19 14.53 -4.88 2.64
C VAL A 19 14.24 -4.35 1.25
N ALA A 20 13.98 -3.06 1.11
CA ALA A 20 13.75 -2.42 -0.18
C ALA A 20 14.97 -2.58 -1.11
N ASP A 21 16.17 -2.40 -0.59
CA ASP A 21 17.41 -2.60 -1.35
C ASP A 21 17.59 -4.05 -1.81
N GLN A 22 17.22 -5.00 -0.97
CA GLN A 22 17.26 -6.41 -1.33
C GLN A 22 16.25 -6.75 -2.44
N ILE A 23 15.04 -6.20 -2.37
CA ILE A 23 14.03 -6.37 -3.42
C ILE A 23 14.55 -5.79 -4.74
N ARG A 24 15.15 -4.60 -4.75
CA ARG A 24 15.73 -3.98 -5.95
C ARG A 24 16.84 -4.82 -6.56
N LYS A 25 17.69 -5.46 -5.74
CA LYS A 25 18.74 -6.38 -6.22
C LYS A 25 18.16 -7.64 -6.86
N LEU A 26 17.14 -8.24 -6.24
CA LEU A 26 16.50 -9.47 -6.72
C LEU A 26 15.58 -9.22 -7.92
N ARG A 27 15.00 -8.03 -8.02
CA ARG A 27 14.03 -7.63 -9.03
C ARG A 27 14.37 -6.25 -9.60
N PRO A 28 15.41 -6.12 -10.44
CA PRO A 28 15.88 -4.82 -10.94
C PRO A 28 14.83 -4.01 -11.71
N ASN A 29 13.83 -4.69 -12.27
CA ASN A 29 12.73 -4.06 -13.03
C ASN A 29 11.51 -3.72 -12.16
N ALA A 30 11.52 -4.07 -10.87
CA ALA A 30 10.42 -3.72 -9.97
C ALA A 30 10.47 -2.23 -9.62
N ASN A 31 9.31 -1.60 -9.65
CA ASN A 31 9.16 -0.23 -9.16
C ASN A 31 9.01 -0.27 -7.63
N VAL A 32 10.13 -0.20 -6.91
CA VAL A 32 10.16 -0.26 -5.44
C VAL A 32 10.21 1.15 -4.89
N ILE A 33 9.22 1.52 -4.10
CA ILE A 33 9.02 2.85 -3.53
C ILE A 33 9.14 2.77 -2.00
N ASP A 34 10.10 3.52 -1.46
CA ASP A 34 10.31 3.64 -0.02
C ASP A 34 9.35 4.67 0.57
N ILE A 35 8.63 4.29 1.59
CA ILE A 35 7.72 5.17 2.34
C ILE A 35 8.18 5.25 3.79
N ASN A 36 8.47 6.44 4.26
CA ASN A 36 8.76 6.67 5.67
C ASN A 36 7.46 7.11 6.38
N PHE A 37 6.95 6.29 7.26
CA PHE A 37 5.72 6.55 8.02
C PHE A 37 5.77 7.82 8.86
N GLY A 38 6.96 8.18 9.35
CA GLY A 38 7.20 9.39 10.14
C GLY A 38 7.39 10.67 9.33
N SER A 39 7.54 10.58 8.01
CA SER A 39 7.73 11.77 7.16
C SER A 39 6.52 12.70 7.17
N ALA A 40 6.72 13.94 6.72
CA ALA A 40 5.65 14.91 6.58
C ALA A 40 4.56 14.40 5.65
N SER A 41 3.31 14.66 6.00
CA SER A 41 2.16 14.37 5.15
C SER A 41 2.14 15.32 3.94
N PRO A 42 1.69 14.86 2.76
CA PRO A 42 1.42 15.73 1.62
C PRO A 42 0.22 16.68 1.87
N ASP A 43 -0.65 16.35 2.81
CA ASP A 43 -1.78 17.17 3.24
C ASP A 43 -1.51 17.66 4.69
N PRO A 44 -1.43 18.98 4.94
CA PRO A 44 -1.13 19.55 6.26
C PRO A 44 -2.19 19.23 7.33
N LYS A 45 -3.35 18.74 6.94
CA LYS A 45 -4.41 18.25 7.85
C LYS A 45 -3.96 17.03 8.66
N PHE A 46 -2.97 16.30 8.20
CA PHE A 46 -2.49 15.08 8.86
C PHE A 46 -1.08 15.25 9.40
N LYS A 47 -0.83 14.72 10.59
CA LYS A 47 0.43 14.89 11.31
C LYS A 47 1.64 14.32 10.58
N ASN A 48 1.49 13.18 9.94
CA ASN A 48 2.56 12.46 9.25
C ASN A 48 1.99 11.57 8.12
N MET A 49 2.90 10.96 7.37
CA MET A 49 2.57 10.10 6.24
C MET A 49 1.71 8.90 6.64
N ARG A 50 2.00 8.25 7.79
CA ARG A 50 1.19 7.13 8.29
C ARG A 50 -0.26 7.56 8.54
N THR A 51 -0.49 8.69 9.21
CA THR A 51 -1.85 9.20 9.45
C THR A 51 -2.58 9.51 8.15
N TYR A 52 -1.88 10.11 7.19
CA TYR A 52 -2.43 10.41 5.87
C TYR A 52 -2.88 9.14 5.14
N MET A 53 -2.01 8.14 5.02
CA MET A 53 -2.30 6.88 4.32
C MET A 53 -3.48 6.13 4.97
N TRP A 54 -3.50 6.03 6.30
CA TRP A 54 -4.62 5.44 7.03
C TRP A 54 -5.94 6.16 6.78
N TRP A 55 -5.89 7.48 6.66
CA TRP A 55 -7.10 8.26 6.36
C TRP A 55 -7.57 8.03 4.93
N GLN A 56 -6.67 7.99 3.96
CA GLN A 56 -7.02 7.67 2.57
C GLN A 56 -7.62 6.27 2.45
N MET A 57 -7.02 5.28 3.10
CA MET A 57 -7.54 3.91 3.16
C MET A 57 -8.95 3.88 3.77
N ARG A 58 -9.16 4.54 4.90
CA ARG A 58 -10.48 4.66 5.54
C ARG A 58 -11.53 5.24 4.58
N GLU A 59 -11.22 6.31 3.89
CA GLU A 59 -12.16 6.91 2.94
C GLU A 59 -12.43 5.99 1.75
N ALA A 60 -11.43 5.27 1.26
CA ALA A 60 -11.62 4.28 0.19
C ALA A 60 -12.54 3.13 0.62
N ILE A 61 -12.35 2.59 1.84
CA ILE A 61 -13.23 1.54 2.40
C ILE A 61 -14.66 2.08 2.54
N ARG A 62 -14.85 3.30 3.02
CA ARG A 62 -16.18 3.95 3.11
C ARG A 62 -16.81 4.17 1.74
N ALA A 63 -16.02 4.38 0.72
CA ALA A 63 -16.48 4.52 -0.66
C ALA A 63 -16.79 3.18 -1.35
N GLY A 64 -16.60 2.05 -0.66
CA GLY A 64 -16.94 0.72 -1.15
C GLY A 64 -15.76 -0.10 -1.67
N LEU A 65 -14.52 0.25 -1.29
CA LEU A 65 -13.37 -0.61 -1.56
C LEU A 65 -13.61 -1.98 -0.91
N ALA A 66 -13.58 -3.03 -1.72
CA ALA A 66 -13.59 -4.40 -1.23
C ALA A 66 -12.19 -4.78 -0.71
N ILE A 67 -12.17 -5.36 0.48
CA ILE A 67 -10.99 -5.93 1.10
C ILE A 67 -11.26 -7.40 1.41
N GLU A 68 -10.22 -8.16 1.71
CA GLU A 68 -10.32 -9.56 2.08
C GLU A 68 -11.15 -9.72 3.36
N ASP A 69 -11.97 -10.76 3.42
CA ASP A 69 -12.75 -11.12 4.61
C ASP A 69 -11.84 -11.87 5.60
N ASP A 70 -11.02 -11.12 6.30
CA ASP A 70 -10.06 -11.60 7.30
C ASP A 70 -10.36 -10.95 8.66
N PRO A 71 -10.76 -11.76 9.68
CA PRO A 71 -11.06 -11.25 11.01
C PRO A 71 -9.85 -10.59 11.72
N GLU A 72 -8.62 -11.01 11.42
CA GLU A 72 -7.42 -10.38 12.00
C GLU A 72 -7.18 -9.02 11.38
N LEU A 73 -7.30 -8.90 10.06
CA LEU A 73 -7.21 -7.61 9.36
C LEU A 73 -8.33 -6.66 9.82
N GLU A 74 -9.57 -7.13 9.98
CA GLU A 74 -10.67 -6.32 10.52
C GLU A 74 -10.34 -5.78 11.91
N ARG A 75 -9.80 -6.63 12.79
CA ARG A 75 -9.39 -6.25 14.14
C ARG A 75 -8.29 -5.19 14.11
N GLU A 76 -7.31 -5.32 13.23
CA GLU A 76 -6.23 -4.36 13.08
C GLU A 76 -6.72 -3.02 12.51
N LEU A 77 -7.59 -3.04 11.50
CA LEU A 77 -8.18 -1.85 10.88
C LEU A 77 -9.02 -1.02 11.86
N THR A 78 -9.67 -1.68 12.81
CA THR A 78 -10.53 -1.04 13.82
C THR A 78 -9.81 -0.68 15.11
N ALA A 79 -8.56 -1.12 15.27
CA ALA A 79 -7.80 -0.93 16.50
C ALA A 79 -7.34 0.51 16.77
N PRO A 80 -6.81 1.28 15.79
CA PRO A 80 -6.24 2.58 16.08
C PRO A 80 -7.27 3.64 16.40
N ASN A 81 -7.01 4.39 17.46
CA ASN A 81 -7.71 5.64 17.73
C ASN A 81 -7.04 6.80 16.97
N TYR A 82 -7.75 7.90 16.86
CA TYR A 82 -7.18 9.15 16.36
C TYR A 82 -7.62 10.32 17.24
N ASN A 83 -6.83 11.36 17.27
CA ASN A 83 -7.15 12.62 17.90
C ASN A 83 -6.78 13.79 17.00
N THR A 84 -7.19 14.98 17.40
CA THR A 84 -6.80 16.24 16.74
C THR A 84 -6.10 17.14 17.75
N ASP A 85 -5.12 17.88 17.30
CA ASP A 85 -4.48 18.91 18.12
C ASP A 85 -5.28 20.23 18.08
N ALA A 86 -4.78 21.26 18.78
CA ALA A 86 -5.40 22.58 18.84
C ALA A 86 -5.50 23.30 17.46
N LYS A 87 -4.79 22.81 16.45
CA LYS A 87 -4.82 23.30 15.07
C LYS A 87 -5.64 22.40 14.14
N GLU A 88 -6.44 21.50 14.72
CA GLU A 88 -7.24 20.50 14.00
C GLU A 88 -6.43 19.51 13.14
N VAL A 89 -5.13 19.38 13.42
CA VAL A 89 -4.27 18.40 12.75
C VAL A 89 -4.58 16.99 13.27
N VAL A 90 -4.97 16.10 12.38
CA VAL A 90 -5.31 14.72 12.72
C VAL A 90 -4.05 13.92 13.02
N MET A 91 -4.09 13.15 14.09
CA MET A 91 -3.00 12.27 14.54
C MET A 91 -3.54 10.89 14.84
N LEU A 92 -2.99 9.88 14.16
CA LEU A 92 -3.29 8.48 14.44
C LEU A 92 -2.52 8.02 15.69
N GLU A 93 -3.13 7.15 16.49
CA GLU A 93 -2.50 6.51 17.64
C GLU A 93 -1.20 5.81 17.22
N LYS A 94 -0.16 5.96 18.06
CA LYS A 94 1.13 5.32 17.80
C LYS A 94 1.02 3.80 17.92
N LYS A 95 1.71 3.07 17.05
CA LYS A 95 1.74 1.60 17.03
C LYS A 95 2.10 1.01 18.40
N ALA A 96 3.07 1.59 19.09
CA ALA A 96 3.47 1.17 20.44
C ALA A 96 2.34 1.32 21.49
N GLU A 97 1.51 2.36 21.35
CA GLU A 97 0.37 2.61 22.24
C GLU A 97 -0.77 1.63 21.95
N ILE A 98 -1.07 1.36 20.68
CA ILE A 98 -2.02 0.33 20.27
C ILE A 98 -1.62 -1.02 20.86
N LYS A 99 -0.35 -1.43 20.63
CA LYS A 99 0.18 -2.69 21.17
C LYS A 99 0.09 -2.77 22.69
N LYS A 100 0.36 -1.67 23.38
CA LYS A 100 0.24 -1.61 24.85
C LYS A 100 -1.22 -1.73 25.32
N ARG A 101 -2.18 -1.14 24.58
CA ARG A 101 -3.60 -1.08 24.95
C ARG A 101 -4.34 -2.38 24.68
N ILE A 102 -4.07 -3.03 23.54
CA ILE A 102 -4.85 -4.20 23.08
C ILE A 102 -3.98 -5.43 22.76
N GLY A 103 -2.67 -5.36 22.97
CA GLY A 103 -1.75 -6.48 22.81
C GLY A 103 -1.39 -6.86 21.36
N ILE A 104 -1.97 -6.18 20.35
CA ILE A 104 -1.68 -6.44 18.93
C ILE A 104 -0.99 -5.25 18.29
N SER A 105 -0.22 -5.54 17.23
CA SER A 105 0.40 -4.54 16.36
C SER A 105 -0.35 -4.56 15.04
N PRO A 106 -0.83 -3.44 14.49
CA PRO A 106 -1.58 -3.41 13.24
C PRO A 106 -0.64 -3.53 12.03
N ASP A 107 0.05 -4.67 11.90
CA ASP A 107 1.09 -4.86 10.90
C ASP A 107 0.51 -5.07 9.51
N ASP A 108 -0.57 -5.85 9.37
CA ASP A 108 -1.24 -6.12 8.10
C ASP A 108 -2.04 -4.88 7.64
N ALA A 109 -2.69 -4.19 8.55
CA ALA A 109 -3.35 -2.93 8.24
C ALA A 109 -2.36 -1.81 7.86
N ASP A 110 -1.18 -1.74 8.50
CA ASP A 110 -0.10 -0.83 8.10
C ASP A 110 0.46 -1.20 6.71
N ALA A 111 0.56 -2.49 6.37
CA ALA A 111 0.95 -2.94 5.03
C ALA A 111 -0.10 -2.58 3.97
N LEU A 112 -1.38 -2.77 4.27
CA LEU A 112 -2.47 -2.37 3.38
C LEU A 112 -2.48 -0.85 3.15
N CYS A 113 -2.28 -0.04 4.19
CA CYS A 113 -2.30 1.41 4.06
C CYS A 113 -1.17 1.97 3.18
N LEU A 114 -0.04 1.26 3.03
CA LEU A 114 1.03 1.66 2.11
C LEU A 114 0.54 1.83 0.66
N SER A 115 -0.47 1.05 0.23
CA SER A 115 -1.07 1.17 -1.10
C SER A 115 -1.73 2.54 -1.35
N PHE A 116 -1.94 3.33 -0.30
CA PHE A 116 -2.55 4.66 -0.36
C PHE A 116 -1.52 5.80 -0.23
N ALA A 117 -0.23 5.48 -0.30
CA ALA A 117 0.83 6.50 -0.16
C ALA A 117 0.81 7.52 -1.30
N MET A 118 0.59 7.06 -2.51
CA MET A 118 0.50 7.88 -3.72
C MET A 118 -0.20 7.12 -4.85
N PRO A 119 -0.81 7.82 -5.82
CA PRO A 119 -1.36 7.18 -7.01
C PRO A 119 -0.22 6.59 -7.86
N ILE A 120 -0.45 5.39 -8.39
CA ILE A 120 0.46 4.72 -9.31
C ILE A 120 -0.18 4.63 -10.68
N MET A 121 0.55 5.05 -11.71
CA MET A 121 0.15 4.82 -13.10
C MET A 121 0.32 3.33 -13.41
N ARG A 122 -0.74 2.72 -13.95
CA ARG A 122 -0.65 1.35 -14.47
C ARG A 122 0.42 1.28 -15.55
N ARG A 123 1.28 0.28 -15.46
CA ARG A 123 2.14 -0.08 -16.58
C ARG A 123 1.23 -0.59 -17.70
N GLU A 124 1.40 -0.06 -18.92
CA GLU A 124 0.79 -0.70 -20.09
C GLU A 124 1.38 -2.10 -20.18
N HIS A 125 0.58 -3.10 -19.85
CA HIS A 125 0.94 -4.49 -20.11
C HIS A 125 0.88 -4.64 -21.62
N LYS A 126 2.03 -4.47 -22.30
CA LYS A 126 2.13 -4.94 -23.68
C LYS A 126 1.86 -6.43 -23.62
N PRO A 127 0.80 -6.95 -24.26
CA PRO A 127 0.59 -8.38 -24.33
C PRO A 127 1.90 -8.98 -24.84
N GLY A 128 2.48 -9.89 -24.05
CA GLY A 128 3.77 -10.47 -24.35
C GLY A 128 3.75 -11.01 -25.77
N THR A 129 4.68 -10.58 -26.58
CA THR A 129 5.06 -11.35 -27.77
C THR A 129 5.56 -12.68 -27.23
N ASN A 130 4.66 -13.67 -27.18
CA ASN A 130 5.07 -15.05 -26.99
C ASN A 130 6.08 -15.32 -28.12
N SER A 131 7.33 -15.55 -27.76
CA SER A 131 8.42 -15.92 -28.65
C SER A 131 8.23 -17.32 -29.28
N ASP A 132 7.13 -17.98 -29.00
CA ASP A 132 6.71 -19.20 -29.64
C ASP A 132 5.68 -18.85 -30.72
N GLY A 133 6.16 -18.71 -31.93
CA GLY A 133 5.49 -18.27 -33.15
C GLY A 133 4.20 -19.00 -33.53
N VAL A 134 3.19 -18.98 -32.73
CA VAL A 134 1.83 -19.31 -33.09
C VAL A 134 1.06 -17.99 -33.22
N GLN A 135 1.11 -17.44 -34.44
CA GLN A 135 0.14 -16.44 -34.87
C GLN A 135 -1.19 -17.16 -35.09
N THR A 136 -2.08 -17.11 -34.13
CA THR A 136 -3.49 -17.34 -34.36
C THR A 136 -4.12 -16.00 -34.76
N GLU A 137 -3.94 -15.61 -35.98
CA GLU A 137 -4.74 -14.60 -36.65
C GLU A 137 -6.11 -15.22 -36.90
N PHE A 138 -7.05 -15.08 -36.01
CA PHE A 138 -8.43 -15.41 -36.27
C PHE A 138 -9.04 -14.22 -37.01
N ASP A 139 -9.18 -14.36 -38.33
CA ASP A 139 -9.95 -13.44 -39.15
C ASP A 139 -11.40 -13.95 -39.25
N PRO A 140 -12.36 -13.29 -38.57
CA PRO A 140 -13.77 -13.69 -38.61
C PRO A 140 -14.45 -13.40 -39.94
N TYR A 141 -13.76 -12.80 -40.93
CA TYR A 141 -14.28 -12.44 -42.26
C TYR A 141 -13.51 -13.07 -43.42
N ALA A 142 -12.61 -14.00 -43.15
CA ALA A 142 -11.99 -14.79 -44.19
C ALA A 142 -13.03 -15.78 -44.79
N ALA A 143 -13.63 -15.38 -45.89
CA ALA A 143 -14.54 -16.21 -46.70
C ALA A 143 -13.75 -17.03 -47.73
#